data_6b0e9c3d3d738d1f4d89b4dfd2b549f1
#
_entry.id   6b0e9c3d3d738d1f4d89b4dfd2b549f1
#
_cell.length_a   1.000
_cell.length_b   1.000
_cell.length_c   1.000
_cell.angle_alpha   90.00
_cell.angle_beta   90.00
_cell.angle_gamma   90.00
#
_symmetry.space_group_name_H-M   'P 1'
#
loop_
_entity.id
_entity.type
_entity.pdbx_description
1 polymer ?
#
loop_
_entity_poly.entity_id
_entity_poly.type
_entity_poly.pdbx_seq_one_letter_code
_entity_poly.pdbx_strand_id
1 'polypeptide(L)'
;MLEQNEVVSLDEFCKSLGGVSESTVRRDLKTMEKEGEIILLRGGGACLKRGSYEVPVLSKKSKNVKQKEEIAKVAASLVNDGDSIYIDSGSTALDMVKYLKDKNITVVTTNALICSELQSSNIKCIIAGGEINITTASIRGITTNNFLKSYYFDKAFVGISGFSKEAGFNTPDLLEAEKKRIVCKNSGKAYIVADSSKSGKSTLCKVLDLEQATLICDKVTDVVEAAAEYIIAE
;
A
#
# COMPACT_ATOMS: atom_id res chain seq x y z
N MET A 1 14.15 -2.20 18.98
CA MET A 1 14.08 -1.26 20.12
C MET A 1 12.76 -0.51 20.16
N LEU A 2 12.39 0.25 19.15
CA LEU A 2 11.15 1.03 19.15
C LEU A 2 9.86 0.18 19.13
N GLU A 3 9.92 -1.05 18.70
CA GLU A 3 8.77 -1.98 18.76
C GLU A 3 8.50 -2.47 20.19
N GLN A 4 9.50 -2.48 21.03
CA GLN A 4 9.43 -2.96 22.41
C GLN A 4 9.29 -1.84 23.46
N ASN A 5 9.60 -0.59 23.08
CA ASN A 5 9.59 0.57 23.97
C ASN A 5 8.77 1.70 23.34
N GLU A 6 7.95 2.38 24.14
CA GLU A 6 7.14 3.52 23.65
C GLU A 6 8.01 4.69 23.19
N VAL A 7 9.10 4.94 23.88
CA VAL A 7 10.09 5.97 23.56
C VAL A 7 11.48 5.39 23.79
N VAL A 8 12.41 5.70 22.88
CA VAL A 8 13.83 5.35 23.02
C VAL A 8 14.64 6.64 22.89
N SER A 9 15.51 6.90 23.86
CA SER A 9 16.39 8.07 23.86
C SER A 9 17.55 7.89 22.87
N LEU A 10 18.16 9.01 22.46
CA LEU A 10 19.34 8.97 21.59
C LEU A 10 20.49 8.18 22.22
N ASP A 11 20.69 8.33 23.53
CA ASP A 11 21.73 7.61 24.28
C ASP A 11 21.52 6.10 24.26
N GLU A 12 20.26 5.66 24.37
CA GLU A 12 19.92 4.23 24.28
C GLU A 12 20.16 3.69 22.87
N PHE A 13 19.85 4.46 21.81
CA PHE A 13 20.21 4.08 20.45
C PHE A 13 21.72 3.94 20.29
N CYS A 14 22.50 4.94 20.75
CA CYS A 14 23.96 4.90 20.66
C CYS A 14 24.56 3.71 21.42
N LYS A 15 24.05 3.41 22.61
CA LYS A 15 24.50 2.25 23.42
C LYS A 15 24.18 0.92 22.74
N SER A 16 22.99 0.80 22.18
CA SER A 16 22.53 -0.44 21.55
C SER A 16 23.21 -0.73 20.21
N LEU A 17 23.54 0.32 19.45
CA LEU A 17 24.16 0.20 18.12
C LEU A 17 25.71 0.16 18.16
N GLY A 18 26.32 -0.02 19.27
CA GLY A 18 27.74 -0.11 19.59
C GLY A 18 28.70 0.20 18.43
N GLY A 19 29.49 1.28 18.55
CA GLY A 19 30.47 1.68 17.52
C GLY A 19 29.93 2.64 16.44
N VAL A 20 28.65 2.97 16.46
CA VAL A 20 28.04 3.98 15.56
C VAL A 20 28.13 5.36 16.21
N SER A 21 28.59 6.38 15.47
CA SER A 21 28.67 7.74 16.01
C SER A 21 27.27 8.33 16.25
N GLU A 22 27.14 9.17 17.28
CA GLU A 22 25.89 9.89 17.56
C GLU A 22 25.38 10.68 16.34
N SER A 23 26.26 11.27 15.56
CA SER A 23 25.93 12.01 14.34
C SER A 23 25.31 11.09 13.27
N THR A 24 25.78 9.85 13.16
CA THR A 24 25.21 8.85 12.27
C THR A 24 23.83 8.43 12.75
N VAL A 25 23.67 8.12 14.03
CA VAL A 25 22.37 7.78 14.62
C VAL A 25 21.35 8.92 14.41
N ARG A 26 21.74 10.17 14.66
CA ARG A 26 20.87 11.34 14.41
C ARG A 26 20.46 11.47 12.94
N ARG A 27 21.37 11.21 12.01
CA ARG A 27 21.08 11.26 10.57
C ARG A 27 20.12 10.16 10.17
N ASP A 28 20.33 8.96 10.67
CA ASP A 28 19.48 7.80 10.36
C ASP A 28 18.07 7.97 10.97
N LEU A 29 17.97 8.44 12.21
CA LEU A 29 16.70 8.79 12.82
C LEU A 29 15.95 9.90 12.05
N LYS A 30 16.65 10.94 11.55
CA LYS A 30 16.04 11.96 10.67
C LYS A 30 15.55 11.37 9.35
N THR A 31 16.27 10.39 8.81
CA THR A 31 15.83 9.68 7.60
C THR A 31 14.56 8.89 7.87
N MET A 32 14.50 8.12 8.96
CA MET A 32 13.32 7.38 9.39
C MET A 32 12.12 8.31 9.68
N GLU A 33 12.36 9.49 10.25
CA GLU A 33 11.31 10.50 10.45
C GLU A 33 10.77 11.02 9.11
N LYS A 34 11.65 11.37 8.16
CA LYS A 34 11.23 11.77 6.79
C LYS A 34 10.48 10.64 6.07
N GLU A 35 10.84 9.40 6.33
CA GLU A 35 10.16 8.22 5.83
C GLU A 35 8.83 7.94 6.56
N GLY A 36 8.55 8.70 7.63
CA GLY A 36 7.32 8.61 8.40
C GLY A 36 7.20 7.39 9.30
N GLU A 37 8.31 6.74 9.63
CA GLU A 37 8.34 5.55 10.49
C GLU A 37 8.33 5.90 11.98
N ILE A 38 8.98 7.01 12.33
CA ILE A 38 9.13 7.49 13.70
C ILE A 38 8.76 8.96 13.83
N ILE A 39 8.60 9.41 15.06
CA ILE A 39 8.51 10.82 15.47
C ILE A 39 9.75 11.12 16.31
N LEU A 40 10.52 12.13 15.90
CA LEU A 40 11.60 12.66 16.73
C LEU A 40 11.03 13.55 17.81
N LEU A 41 11.45 13.29 19.04
CA LEU A 41 11.04 14.05 20.22
C LEU A 41 12.05 15.17 20.51
N ARG A 42 11.56 16.29 21.07
CA ARG A 42 12.44 17.35 21.59
C ARG A 42 13.32 16.75 22.69
N GLY A 43 14.64 16.86 22.53
CA GLY A 43 15.62 16.22 23.43
C GLY A 43 16.35 15.01 22.82
N GLY A 44 16.02 14.61 21.57
CA GLY A 44 16.80 13.61 20.83
C GLY A 44 16.36 12.17 21.00
N GLY A 45 15.17 11.93 21.56
CA GLY A 45 14.55 10.61 21.56
C GLY A 45 13.68 10.39 20.31
N ALA A 46 13.25 9.15 20.11
CA ALA A 46 12.30 8.79 19.07
C ALA A 46 11.24 7.83 19.60
N CYS A 47 10.05 7.86 19.01
CA CYS A 47 9.01 6.87 19.21
C CYS A 47 8.48 6.39 17.87
N LEU A 48 7.93 5.18 17.83
CA LEU A 48 7.21 4.72 16.64
C LEU A 48 6.01 5.63 16.39
N LYS A 49 5.85 6.00 15.16
CA LYS A 49 4.65 6.71 14.72
C LYS A 49 3.50 5.72 14.67
N ARG A 50 2.84 5.52 15.81
CA ARG A 50 1.63 4.69 15.94
C ARG A 50 0.43 5.50 15.47
N GLY A 51 -0.49 4.86 14.75
CA GLY A 51 -1.79 5.44 14.37
C GLY A 51 -1.91 5.91 12.92
N SER A 52 -2.83 6.79 12.65
CA SER A 52 -3.38 7.23 11.35
C SER A 52 -2.42 7.98 10.40
N TYR A 53 -1.11 7.73 10.47
CA TYR A 53 -0.16 8.38 9.58
C TYR A 53 0.05 7.59 8.28
N GLU A 54 -0.21 8.27 7.18
CA GLU A 54 0.08 7.75 5.85
C GLU A 54 1.51 8.09 5.44
N VAL A 55 2.31 7.06 5.19
CA VAL A 55 3.66 7.22 4.62
C VAL A 55 3.54 7.76 3.20
N PRO A 56 4.34 8.80 2.83
CA PRO A 56 4.33 9.34 1.47
C PRO A 56 4.54 8.27 0.41
N VAL A 57 3.77 8.33 -0.67
CA VAL A 57 3.83 7.32 -1.75
C VAL A 57 5.21 7.21 -2.39
N LEU A 58 5.92 8.33 -2.52
CA LEU A 58 7.30 8.35 -3.05
C LEU A 58 8.27 7.60 -2.13
N SER A 59 8.12 7.72 -0.81
CA SER A 59 8.91 6.95 0.16
C SER A 59 8.54 5.46 0.13
N LYS A 60 7.26 5.14 -0.10
CA LYS A 60 6.84 3.74 -0.32
C LYS A 60 7.42 3.17 -1.62
N LYS A 61 7.53 3.98 -2.69
CA LYS A 61 8.03 3.54 -4.00
C LYS A 61 9.49 3.07 -3.92
N SER A 62 10.33 3.65 -3.07
CA SER A 62 11.74 3.30 -2.90
C SER A 62 12.02 2.09 -1.98
N LYS A 63 10.99 1.58 -1.26
CA LYS A 63 11.13 0.44 -0.35
C LYS A 63 10.63 -0.85 -1.00
N ASN A 64 11.32 -1.97 -0.72
CA ASN A 64 10.93 -3.32 -1.18
C ASN A 64 10.66 -3.36 -2.71
N VAL A 65 11.52 -2.70 -3.48
CA VAL A 65 11.32 -2.50 -4.93
C VAL A 65 11.21 -3.83 -5.65
N LYS A 66 12.11 -4.79 -5.36
CA LYS A 66 12.14 -6.10 -5.99
C LYS A 66 10.84 -6.88 -5.70
N GLN A 67 10.42 -6.94 -4.43
CA GLN A 67 9.20 -7.63 -4.02
C GLN A 67 7.95 -7.06 -4.69
N LYS A 68 7.85 -5.72 -4.76
CA LYS A 68 6.73 -5.06 -5.43
C LYS A 68 6.71 -5.30 -6.92
N GLU A 69 7.88 -5.37 -7.53
CA GLU A 69 7.99 -5.69 -8.95
C GLU A 69 7.51 -7.12 -9.25
N GLU A 70 7.90 -8.09 -8.45
CA GLU A 70 7.45 -9.48 -8.55
C GLU A 70 5.93 -9.57 -8.36
N ILE A 71 5.39 -8.95 -7.31
CA ILE A 71 3.94 -8.87 -7.06
C ILE A 71 3.22 -8.21 -8.24
N ALA A 72 3.75 -7.10 -8.76
CA ALA A 72 3.16 -6.38 -9.88
C ALA A 72 3.12 -7.20 -11.18
N LYS A 73 4.16 -7.96 -11.47
CA LYS A 73 4.21 -8.90 -12.62
C LYS A 73 3.14 -9.98 -12.50
N VAL A 74 3.05 -10.62 -11.33
CA VAL A 74 2.04 -11.66 -11.07
C VAL A 74 0.64 -11.06 -11.16
N ALA A 75 0.39 -9.91 -10.53
CA ALA A 75 -0.90 -9.25 -10.59
C ALA A 75 -1.30 -8.88 -12.03
N ALA A 76 -0.37 -8.37 -12.84
CA ALA A 76 -0.60 -8.03 -14.24
C ALA A 76 -0.87 -9.26 -15.12
N SER A 77 -0.27 -10.41 -14.82
CA SER A 77 -0.51 -11.66 -15.56
C SER A 77 -1.94 -12.18 -15.40
N LEU A 78 -2.64 -11.80 -14.34
CA LEU A 78 -4.03 -12.17 -14.09
C LEU A 78 -5.03 -11.35 -14.92
N VAL A 79 -4.59 -10.30 -15.60
CA VAL A 79 -5.44 -9.42 -16.41
C VAL A 79 -5.53 -9.95 -17.84
N ASN A 80 -6.73 -10.02 -18.39
CA ASN A 80 -6.99 -10.45 -19.77
C ASN A 80 -7.40 -9.25 -20.63
N ASP A 81 -7.22 -9.37 -21.96
CA ASP A 81 -7.77 -8.39 -22.89
C ASP A 81 -9.30 -8.33 -22.77
N GLY A 82 -9.82 -7.12 -22.82
CA GLY A 82 -11.24 -6.84 -22.61
C GLY A 82 -11.62 -6.58 -21.16
N ASP A 83 -10.76 -6.89 -20.17
CA ASP A 83 -11.07 -6.65 -18.76
C ASP A 83 -11.28 -5.15 -18.45
N SER A 84 -12.25 -4.87 -17.59
CA SER A 84 -12.40 -3.59 -16.88
C SER A 84 -11.83 -3.77 -15.47
N ILE A 85 -10.70 -3.13 -15.18
CA ILE A 85 -10.00 -3.31 -13.91
C ILE A 85 -9.92 -2.02 -13.09
N TYR A 86 -9.89 -2.20 -11.76
CA TYR A 86 -9.53 -1.11 -10.85
C TYR A 86 -8.09 -1.25 -10.39
N ILE A 87 -7.31 -0.17 -10.52
CA ILE A 87 -5.95 -0.06 -9.99
C ILE A 87 -5.94 1.01 -8.89
N ASP A 88 -5.57 0.60 -7.66
CA ASP A 88 -5.53 1.46 -6.50
C ASP A 88 -4.33 2.42 -6.50
N SER A 89 -4.34 3.40 -5.60
CA SER A 89 -3.32 4.44 -5.46
C SER A 89 -2.01 4.00 -4.78
N GLY A 90 -1.88 2.72 -4.43
CA GLY A 90 -0.64 2.16 -3.85
C GLY A 90 0.51 2.04 -4.85
N SER A 91 1.77 2.16 -4.36
CA SER A 91 2.96 2.04 -5.21
C SER A 91 3.07 0.67 -5.90
N THR A 92 2.70 -0.43 -5.22
CA THR A 92 2.71 -1.77 -5.80
C THR A 92 1.70 -1.92 -6.95
N ALA A 93 0.47 -1.39 -6.75
CA ALA A 93 -0.55 -1.39 -7.79
C ALA A 93 -0.15 -0.52 -9.01
N LEU A 94 0.51 0.62 -8.76
CA LEU A 94 1.02 1.48 -9.83
C LEU A 94 2.08 0.76 -10.67
N ASP A 95 2.96 -0.02 -10.05
CA ASP A 95 4.00 -0.75 -10.77
C ASP A 95 3.45 -1.79 -11.76
N MET A 96 2.20 -2.27 -11.59
CA MET A 96 1.54 -3.16 -12.54
C MET A 96 1.38 -2.55 -13.94
N VAL A 97 1.21 -1.23 -14.03
CA VAL A 97 0.95 -0.53 -15.29
C VAL A 97 2.05 -0.80 -16.32
N LYS A 98 3.30 -0.98 -15.87
CA LYS A 98 4.46 -1.29 -16.72
C LYS A 98 4.26 -2.59 -17.54
N TYR A 99 3.52 -3.55 -16.99
CA TYR A 99 3.29 -4.89 -17.55
C TYR A 99 1.94 -5.02 -18.25
N LEU A 100 1.15 -3.93 -18.31
CA LEU A 100 -0.18 -3.91 -18.92
C LEU A 100 -0.23 -3.11 -20.24
N LYS A 101 0.85 -2.44 -20.62
CA LYS A 101 0.87 -1.45 -21.73
C LYS A 101 0.35 -1.98 -23.08
N ASP A 102 0.59 -3.25 -23.36
CA ASP A 102 0.18 -3.88 -24.61
C ASP A 102 -1.23 -4.49 -24.57
N LYS A 103 -1.90 -4.45 -23.41
CA LYS A 103 -3.23 -5.02 -23.23
C LYS A 103 -4.32 -4.05 -23.64
N ASN A 104 -5.37 -4.57 -24.27
CA ASN A 104 -6.57 -3.81 -24.61
C ASN A 104 -7.56 -3.89 -23.44
N ILE A 105 -7.43 -3.00 -22.47
CA ILE A 105 -8.21 -2.99 -21.22
C ILE A 105 -8.74 -1.61 -20.88
N THR A 106 -9.75 -1.57 -20.00
CA THR A 106 -10.19 -0.34 -19.36
C THR A 106 -9.69 -0.32 -17.90
N VAL A 107 -8.92 0.69 -17.54
CA VAL A 107 -8.46 0.93 -16.17
C VAL A 107 -9.26 2.05 -15.55
N VAL A 108 -9.89 1.80 -14.40
CA VAL A 108 -10.43 2.84 -13.52
C VAL A 108 -9.50 2.96 -12.31
N THR A 109 -9.18 4.19 -11.92
CA THR A 109 -8.22 4.41 -10.84
C THR A 109 -8.50 5.67 -10.04
N THR A 110 -7.96 5.69 -8.82
CA THR A 110 -7.84 6.87 -7.95
C THR A 110 -6.39 7.32 -7.78
N ASN A 111 -5.47 6.79 -8.57
CA ASN A 111 -4.05 7.09 -8.49
C ASN A 111 -3.69 8.29 -9.38
N ALA A 112 -3.37 9.44 -8.78
CA ALA A 112 -3.01 10.64 -9.52
C ALA A 112 -1.67 10.51 -10.28
N LEU A 113 -0.83 9.54 -9.93
CA LEU A 113 0.46 9.29 -10.59
C LEU A 113 0.34 8.40 -11.83
N ILE A 114 -0.83 7.83 -12.11
CA ILE A 114 -0.97 6.85 -13.18
C ILE A 114 -0.69 7.45 -14.57
N CYS A 115 -0.97 8.74 -14.76
CA CYS A 115 -0.79 9.41 -16.05
C CYS A 115 0.65 9.33 -16.57
N SER A 116 1.64 9.36 -15.68
CA SER A 116 3.04 9.24 -16.06
C SER A 116 3.42 7.83 -16.54
N GLU A 117 2.73 6.83 -16.08
CA GLU A 117 3.00 5.41 -16.41
C GLU A 117 2.26 4.94 -17.68
N LEU A 118 1.20 5.65 -18.08
CA LEU A 118 0.36 5.27 -19.23
C LEU A 118 0.88 5.74 -20.60
N GLN A 119 1.98 6.47 -20.62
CA GLN A 119 2.55 6.92 -21.89
C GLN A 119 2.86 5.73 -22.80
N SER A 120 2.47 5.87 -24.08
CA SER A 120 2.64 4.82 -25.11
C SER A 120 1.93 3.49 -24.79
N SER A 121 0.75 3.54 -24.21
CA SER A 121 -0.10 2.36 -23.94
C SER A 121 -1.41 2.43 -24.71
N ASN A 122 -2.05 1.26 -24.93
CA ASN A 122 -3.39 1.13 -25.53
C ASN A 122 -4.50 1.11 -24.47
N ILE A 123 -4.17 1.43 -23.20
CA ILE A 123 -5.09 1.37 -22.07
C ILE A 123 -6.05 2.56 -22.12
N LYS A 124 -7.35 2.28 -22.10
CA LYS A 124 -8.36 3.28 -21.78
C LYS A 124 -8.36 3.53 -20.28
N CYS A 125 -7.94 4.72 -19.85
CA CYS A 125 -7.89 5.07 -18.43
C CYS A 125 -8.97 6.07 -18.04
N ILE A 126 -9.66 5.78 -16.93
CA ILE A 126 -10.66 6.64 -16.30
C ILE A 126 -10.19 6.96 -14.89
N ILE A 127 -9.94 8.21 -14.60
CA ILE A 127 -9.54 8.66 -13.25
C ILE A 127 -10.78 9.16 -12.54
N ALA A 128 -11.07 8.57 -11.37
CA ALA A 128 -12.15 9.04 -10.51
C ALA A 128 -11.81 10.42 -9.94
N GLY A 129 -12.72 11.37 -10.09
CA GLY A 129 -12.57 12.71 -9.52
C GLY A 129 -12.79 12.72 -8.00
N GLY A 130 -12.30 13.77 -7.33
CA GLY A 130 -12.46 13.96 -5.89
C GLY A 130 -11.34 14.77 -5.26
N GLU A 131 -11.18 14.66 -3.93
CA GLU A 131 -10.09 15.29 -3.19
C GLU A 131 -8.79 14.50 -3.36
N ILE A 132 -7.70 15.18 -3.65
CA ILE A 132 -6.37 14.55 -3.72
C ILE A 132 -5.67 14.64 -2.36
N ASN A 133 -5.36 13.49 -1.78
CA ASN A 133 -4.36 13.42 -0.72
C ASN A 133 -2.96 13.52 -1.35
N ILE A 134 -2.32 14.67 -1.20
CA ILE A 134 -1.01 14.95 -1.80
C ILE A 134 0.07 13.96 -1.29
N THR A 135 0.00 13.55 -0.02
CA THR A 135 0.98 12.62 0.58
C THR A 135 0.98 11.26 -0.12
N THR A 136 -0.19 10.76 -0.47
CA THR A 136 -0.37 9.42 -1.08
C THR A 136 -0.64 9.47 -2.56
N ALA A 137 -0.82 10.66 -3.14
CA ALA A 137 -1.30 10.88 -4.50
C ALA A 137 -2.61 10.12 -4.80
N SER A 138 -3.43 9.94 -3.77
CA SER A 138 -4.70 9.22 -3.84
C SER A 138 -5.87 10.17 -3.92
N ILE A 139 -6.77 9.94 -4.86
CA ILE A 139 -8.04 10.64 -4.96
C ILE A 139 -9.07 9.90 -4.10
N ARG A 140 -9.80 10.65 -3.24
CA ARG A 140 -10.70 10.11 -2.23
C ARG A 140 -11.85 11.06 -1.92
N GLY A 141 -12.72 10.64 -1.03
CA GLY A 141 -13.86 11.42 -0.55
C GLY A 141 -15.19 10.98 -1.14
N ILE A 142 -16.27 11.67 -0.74
CA ILE A 142 -17.64 11.28 -1.08
C ILE A 142 -17.91 11.26 -2.60
N THR A 143 -17.35 12.24 -3.32
CA THR A 143 -17.47 12.32 -4.78
C THR A 143 -16.82 11.10 -5.45
N THR A 144 -15.62 10.74 -5.02
CA THR A 144 -14.90 9.56 -5.50
C THR A 144 -15.68 8.27 -5.18
N ASN A 145 -16.20 8.15 -3.95
CA ASN A 145 -16.96 6.98 -3.55
C ASN A 145 -18.26 6.84 -4.36
N ASN A 146 -18.98 7.93 -4.61
CA ASN A 146 -20.19 7.92 -5.44
C ASN A 146 -19.89 7.56 -6.89
N PHE A 147 -18.79 8.07 -7.45
CA PHE A 147 -18.33 7.69 -8.77
C PHE A 147 -18.04 6.18 -8.84
N LEU A 148 -17.25 5.64 -7.92
CA LEU A 148 -16.85 4.23 -7.91
C LEU A 148 -18.03 3.27 -7.69
N LYS A 149 -19.07 3.68 -6.96
CA LYS A 149 -20.30 2.90 -6.78
C LYS A 149 -21.06 2.63 -8.08
N SER A 150 -20.83 3.45 -9.12
CA SER A 150 -21.49 3.30 -10.44
C SER A 150 -20.73 2.39 -11.40
N TYR A 151 -19.58 1.85 -10.98
CA TYR A 151 -18.74 0.98 -11.80
C TYR A 151 -18.70 -0.44 -11.24
N TYR A 152 -18.65 -1.40 -12.16
CA TYR A 152 -18.36 -2.79 -11.87
C TYR A 152 -17.08 -3.18 -12.59
N PHE A 153 -16.23 -3.95 -11.91
CA PHE A 153 -14.92 -4.35 -12.42
C PHE A 153 -14.84 -5.88 -12.54
N ASP A 154 -14.17 -6.36 -13.57
CA ASP A 154 -13.82 -7.77 -13.64
C ASP A 154 -12.84 -8.10 -12.53
N LYS A 155 -11.86 -7.22 -12.29
CA LYS A 155 -10.84 -7.39 -11.24
C LYS A 155 -10.49 -6.05 -10.59
N ALA A 156 -10.22 -6.08 -9.27
CA ALA A 156 -9.64 -4.96 -8.54
C ALA A 156 -8.30 -5.34 -7.93
N PHE A 157 -7.32 -4.46 -8.06
CA PHE A 157 -6.00 -4.60 -7.46
C PHE A 157 -5.80 -3.50 -6.41
N VAL A 158 -5.87 -3.89 -5.15
CA VAL A 158 -5.99 -2.96 -4.02
C VAL A 158 -4.76 -3.06 -3.11
N GLY A 159 -4.12 -1.93 -2.86
CA GLY A 159 -3.04 -1.82 -1.89
C GLY A 159 -3.56 -1.66 -0.46
N ILE A 160 -2.76 -2.10 0.52
CA ILE A 160 -3.05 -1.97 1.95
C ILE A 160 -1.81 -1.49 2.71
N SER A 161 -1.99 -1.07 3.96
CA SER A 161 -0.87 -0.64 4.82
C SER A 161 -0.44 -1.72 5.81
N GLY A 162 -1.32 -2.65 6.15
CA GLY A 162 -1.05 -3.81 6.99
C GLY A 162 -2.08 -4.91 6.80
N PHE A 163 -1.74 -6.12 7.23
CA PHE A 163 -2.66 -7.25 7.35
C PHE A 163 -2.27 -8.16 8.50
N SER A 164 -3.25 -8.56 9.28
CA SER A 164 -3.08 -9.46 10.44
C SER A 164 -4.29 -10.36 10.63
N LYS A 165 -4.13 -11.43 11.41
CA LYS A 165 -5.23 -12.37 11.71
C LYS A 165 -6.38 -11.68 12.42
N GLU A 166 -6.08 -10.70 13.30
CA GLU A 166 -7.07 -9.99 14.11
C GLU A 166 -7.74 -8.84 13.36
N ALA A 167 -6.95 -8.05 12.61
CA ALA A 167 -7.42 -6.82 11.95
C ALA A 167 -7.79 -7.02 10.47
N GLY A 168 -7.51 -8.19 9.89
CA GLY A 168 -7.68 -8.40 8.46
C GLY A 168 -6.77 -7.47 7.63
N PHE A 169 -7.18 -7.18 6.40
CA PHE A 169 -6.57 -6.15 5.56
C PHE A 169 -6.93 -4.76 6.05
N ASN A 170 -5.94 -3.87 6.23
CA ASN A 170 -6.16 -2.61 6.94
C ASN A 170 -5.34 -1.44 6.37
N THR A 171 -5.79 -0.21 6.67
CA THR A 171 -5.20 1.06 6.24
C THR A 171 -5.41 2.13 7.33
N PRO A 172 -4.54 3.15 7.47
CA PRO A 172 -4.70 4.13 8.54
C PRO A 172 -5.82 5.16 8.30
N ASP A 173 -6.30 5.34 7.08
CA ASP A 173 -7.26 6.38 6.69
C ASP A 173 -8.65 5.79 6.42
N LEU A 174 -9.69 6.35 7.04
CA LEU A 174 -11.07 5.88 6.89
C LEU A 174 -11.61 6.07 5.47
N LEU A 175 -11.30 7.20 4.82
CA LEU A 175 -11.75 7.47 3.45
C LEU A 175 -11.11 6.48 2.46
N GLU A 176 -9.84 6.11 2.70
CA GLU A 176 -9.18 5.05 1.96
C GLU A 176 -9.84 3.68 2.20
N ALA A 177 -10.15 3.35 3.46
CA ALA A 177 -10.81 2.10 3.79
C ALA A 177 -12.18 1.97 3.13
N GLU A 178 -13.00 3.03 3.16
CA GLU A 178 -14.31 3.04 2.51
C GLU A 178 -14.22 2.85 1.00
N LYS A 179 -13.33 3.59 0.35
CA LYS A 179 -13.06 3.48 -1.09
C LYS A 179 -12.68 2.05 -1.47
N LYS A 180 -11.74 1.44 -0.74
CA LYS A 180 -11.27 0.07 -0.98
C LYS A 180 -12.39 -0.96 -0.82
N ARG A 181 -13.24 -0.82 0.21
CA ARG A 181 -14.42 -1.69 0.37
C ARG A 181 -15.38 -1.59 -0.82
N ILE A 182 -15.64 -0.38 -1.32
CA ILE A 182 -16.53 -0.16 -2.47
C ILE A 182 -16.00 -0.88 -3.69
N VAL A 183 -14.74 -0.70 -4.04
CA VAL A 183 -14.16 -1.31 -5.25
C VAL A 183 -14.06 -2.83 -5.13
N CYS A 184 -13.69 -3.36 -3.97
CA CYS A 184 -13.67 -4.81 -3.74
C CYS A 184 -15.07 -5.42 -3.89
N LYS A 185 -16.09 -4.77 -3.30
CA LYS A 185 -17.50 -5.22 -3.41
C LYS A 185 -18.01 -5.20 -4.84
N ASN A 186 -17.58 -4.24 -5.64
CA ASN A 186 -18.03 -4.03 -7.02
C ASN A 186 -17.14 -4.77 -8.04
N SER A 187 -16.30 -5.70 -7.60
CA SER A 187 -15.41 -6.46 -8.47
C SER A 187 -15.80 -7.93 -8.51
N GLY A 188 -15.70 -8.55 -9.69
CA GLY A 188 -15.85 -9.99 -9.84
C GLY A 188 -14.79 -10.75 -9.06
N LYS A 189 -13.54 -10.25 -9.03
CA LYS A 189 -12.48 -10.74 -8.16
C LYS A 189 -11.64 -9.58 -7.60
N ALA A 190 -11.45 -9.57 -6.27
CA ALA A 190 -10.62 -8.61 -5.58
C ALA A 190 -9.25 -9.22 -5.22
N TYR A 191 -8.19 -8.54 -5.59
CA TYR A 191 -6.82 -8.90 -5.26
C TYR A 191 -6.20 -7.83 -4.34
N ILE A 192 -5.65 -8.27 -3.23
CA ILE A 192 -4.82 -7.43 -2.37
C ILE A 192 -3.35 -7.60 -2.78
N VAL A 193 -2.69 -6.51 -3.14
CA VAL A 193 -1.28 -6.49 -3.54
C VAL A 193 -0.44 -5.92 -2.40
N ALA A 194 0.31 -6.77 -1.71
CA ALA A 194 1.03 -6.37 -0.52
C ALA A 194 2.32 -7.17 -0.33
N ASP A 195 3.44 -6.49 -0.09
CA ASP A 195 4.68 -7.16 0.29
C ASP A 195 4.65 -7.66 1.74
N SER A 196 5.44 -8.69 2.03
CA SER A 196 5.47 -9.40 3.31
C SER A 196 5.86 -8.54 4.50
N SER A 197 6.49 -7.37 4.28
CA SER A 197 6.79 -6.43 5.37
C SER A 197 5.54 -5.83 6.03
N LYS A 198 4.37 -6.03 5.43
CA LYS A 198 3.07 -5.59 5.97
C LYS A 198 2.35 -6.67 6.77
N SER A 199 2.86 -7.89 6.74
CA SER A 199 2.35 -9.03 7.54
C SER A 199 2.47 -8.75 9.03
N GLY A 200 1.44 -9.09 9.80
CA GLY A 200 1.36 -8.88 11.24
C GLY A 200 1.13 -7.42 11.67
N LYS A 201 0.95 -6.48 10.71
CA LYS A 201 0.71 -5.06 11.03
C LYS A 201 -0.78 -4.74 11.04
N SER A 202 -1.17 -4.00 12.08
CA SER A 202 -2.52 -3.46 12.22
C SER A 202 -2.49 -1.94 12.22
N THR A 203 -3.42 -1.33 11.49
CA THR A 203 -3.62 0.11 11.42
C THR A 203 -5.08 0.46 11.80
N LEU A 204 -5.43 1.74 11.82
CA LEU A 204 -6.67 2.24 12.41
C LEU A 204 -7.94 1.65 11.79
N CYS A 205 -7.99 1.46 10.46
CA CYS A 205 -9.23 1.14 9.75
C CYS A 205 -9.13 -0.21 9.03
N LYS A 206 -10.00 -1.13 9.38
CA LYS A 206 -10.18 -2.39 8.64
C LYS A 206 -10.75 -2.12 7.25
N VAL A 207 -10.21 -2.79 6.25
CA VAL A 207 -10.71 -2.79 4.87
C VAL A 207 -11.58 -4.02 4.64
N LEU A 208 -11.01 -5.21 4.79
CA LEU A 208 -11.66 -6.52 4.56
C LEU A 208 -11.15 -7.54 5.56
N ASP A 209 -11.89 -8.62 5.74
CA ASP A 209 -11.38 -9.85 6.35
C ASP A 209 -10.42 -10.57 5.39
N LEU A 210 -9.56 -11.43 5.92
CA LEU A 210 -8.56 -12.15 5.09
C LEU A 210 -9.19 -13.10 4.08
N GLU A 211 -10.43 -13.51 4.31
CA GLU A 211 -11.21 -14.44 3.47
C GLU A 211 -11.93 -13.74 2.30
N GLN A 212 -11.96 -12.40 2.28
CA GLN A 212 -12.79 -11.64 1.33
C GLN A 212 -12.05 -11.24 0.05
N ALA A 213 -10.75 -11.54 -0.06
CA ALA A 213 -9.96 -11.22 -1.24
C ALA A 213 -8.77 -12.17 -1.38
N THR A 214 -8.28 -12.36 -2.60
CA THR A 214 -7.04 -13.12 -2.85
C THR A 214 -5.83 -12.22 -2.55
N LEU A 215 -4.91 -12.67 -1.70
CA LEU A 215 -3.68 -11.95 -1.39
C LEU A 215 -2.57 -12.33 -2.38
N ILE A 216 -1.94 -11.34 -3.03
CA ILE A 216 -0.70 -11.52 -3.80
C ILE A 216 0.45 -10.94 -2.96
N CYS A 217 1.38 -11.82 -2.57
CA CYS A 217 2.50 -11.50 -1.68
C CYS A 217 3.81 -12.09 -2.20
N ASP A 218 4.94 -11.54 -1.80
CA ASP A 218 6.28 -12.01 -2.17
C ASP A 218 6.77 -13.20 -1.32
N LYS A 219 6.14 -13.45 -0.18
CA LYS A 219 6.61 -14.48 0.75
C LYS A 219 5.49 -15.02 1.62
N VAL A 220 5.53 -16.34 1.88
CA VAL A 220 4.64 -17.00 2.86
C VAL A 220 5.01 -16.55 4.27
N THR A 221 3.99 -16.20 5.06
CA THR A 221 4.06 -15.94 6.50
C THR A 221 2.83 -16.54 7.16
N ASP A 222 2.83 -16.73 8.48
CA ASP A 222 1.68 -17.25 9.23
C ASP A 222 0.36 -16.50 8.97
N VAL A 223 0.44 -15.21 8.60
CA VAL A 223 -0.73 -14.39 8.27
C VAL A 223 -1.14 -14.59 6.81
N VAL A 224 -0.19 -14.80 5.90
CA VAL A 224 -0.48 -15.15 4.49
C VAL A 224 -1.21 -16.48 4.42
N GLU A 225 -0.76 -17.49 5.17
CA GLU A 225 -1.42 -18.80 5.27
C GLU A 225 -2.84 -18.74 5.87
N ALA A 226 -3.13 -17.71 6.66
CA ALA A 226 -4.47 -17.49 7.21
C ALA A 226 -5.44 -16.84 6.20
N ALA A 227 -4.98 -16.34 5.06
CA ALA A 227 -5.86 -15.87 3.98
C ALA A 227 -6.51 -17.08 3.29
N ALA A 228 -7.79 -16.97 2.92
CA ALA A 228 -8.50 -18.05 2.25
C ALA A 228 -7.90 -18.39 0.87
N GLU A 229 -7.41 -17.37 0.17
CA GLU A 229 -6.69 -17.53 -1.11
C GLU A 229 -5.46 -16.63 -1.13
N TYR A 230 -4.32 -17.16 -1.54
CA TYR A 230 -3.12 -16.35 -1.79
C TYR A 230 -2.31 -16.86 -2.98
N ILE A 231 -1.53 -15.97 -3.56
CA ILE A 231 -0.58 -16.23 -4.64
C ILE A 231 0.78 -15.68 -4.20
N ILE A 232 1.81 -16.52 -4.26
CA ILE A 232 3.18 -16.08 -3.98
C ILE A 232 3.83 -15.65 -5.29
N ALA A 233 4.35 -14.43 -5.29
CA ALA A 233 5.11 -13.88 -6.41
C ALA A 233 6.60 -14.27 -6.26
N GLU A 234 7.10 -15.01 -7.23
CA GLU A 234 8.50 -15.45 -7.34
C GLU A 234 9.19 -14.77 -8.51
#